data_07a99453320f302a702020ab031c8f79
#
_entry.id   07a99453320f302a702020ab031c8f79
#
_cell.length_a   1.000
_cell.length_b   1.000
_cell.length_c   1.000
_cell.angle_alpha   90.00
_cell.angle_beta   90.00
_cell.angle_gamma   90.00
#
_symmetry.space_group_name_H-M   'P 1'
#
loop_
_entity.id
_entity.type
_entity.pdbx_description
1 polymer ?
#
loop_
_entity_poly.entity_id
_entity_poly.type
_entity_poly.pdbx_seq_one_letter_code
_entity_poly.pdbx_strand_id
1 'polypeptide(L)'
;MRSVRGPGTVLLLSLSMAAAAQEGGDLQAQILYAYQTEDLGELGNLVQRLGNEVKAGGADAALHYHLAHADYRFGLLAEQKRRKAAEPAFSDCIDQLKPVLDQEAKSAEALALQSACYGEVAKDRHLEAVLLRSHAQERLKSAFELAPRNPRVLYLMAMDEFARSKPNSPENQRAFATLQQAAQLFEQSSATRTDVPGWGHAEAYLALGMQLAARGDLLGARNWIEKSLIVAPDYKAAQKQLAMLVQR
;
A
#
# COMPACT_ATOMS: atom_id res chain seq x y z
N MET A 1 53.64 -23.67 -13.27
CA MET A 1 52.92 -23.22 -12.06
C MET A 1 51.54 -22.71 -12.49
N ARG A 2 50.50 -23.52 -12.31
CA ARG A 2 49.11 -23.16 -12.63
C ARG A 2 48.43 -22.70 -11.33
N SER A 3 47.98 -21.42 -11.25
CA SER A 3 47.24 -20.87 -10.16
C SER A 3 45.76 -21.32 -10.29
N VAL A 4 45.28 -22.09 -9.31
CA VAL A 4 43.87 -22.50 -9.16
C VAL A 4 43.16 -21.34 -8.41
N ARG A 5 42.33 -20.59 -9.12
CA ARG A 5 41.37 -19.66 -8.49
C ARG A 5 40.18 -20.43 -8.04
N GLY A 6 39.95 -20.50 -6.71
CA GLY A 6 38.82 -21.19 -6.09
C GLY A 6 37.50 -20.44 -6.23
N PRO A 7 36.36 -21.15 -6.21
CA PRO A 7 35.00 -20.60 -6.36
C PRO A 7 34.39 -20.18 -4.99
N GLY A 8 35.09 -19.29 -4.25
CA GLY A 8 34.65 -18.94 -2.89
C GLY A 8 33.81 -17.66 -2.76
N THR A 9 33.78 -16.78 -3.78
CA THR A 9 33.23 -15.43 -3.61
C THR A 9 31.76 -15.28 -4.02
N VAL A 10 31.20 -16.23 -4.76
CA VAL A 10 29.82 -16.15 -5.27
C VAL A 10 28.79 -16.60 -4.23
N LEU A 11 29.15 -17.48 -3.31
CA LEU A 11 28.20 -18.05 -2.32
C LEU A 11 27.83 -17.08 -1.20
N LEU A 12 28.73 -16.15 -0.84
CA LEU A 12 28.48 -15.18 0.25
C LEU A 12 27.53 -14.05 -0.16
N LEU A 13 27.55 -13.63 -1.42
CA LEU A 13 26.65 -12.60 -1.96
C LEU A 13 25.19 -13.10 -2.08
N SER A 14 25.00 -14.36 -2.43
CA SER A 14 23.65 -14.94 -2.56
C SER A 14 22.96 -15.14 -1.20
N LEU A 15 23.69 -15.47 -0.14
CA LEU A 15 23.14 -15.58 1.21
C LEU A 15 22.69 -14.23 1.80
N SER A 16 23.45 -13.18 1.56
CA SER A 16 23.11 -11.84 2.08
C SER A 16 21.86 -11.24 1.40
N MET A 17 21.69 -11.46 0.10
CA MET A 17 20.48 -11.00 -0.62
C MET A 17 19.23 -11.78 -0.22
N ALA A 18 19.32 -13.07 0.07
CA ALA A 18 18.19 -13.88 0.54
C ALA A 18 17.76 -13.45 1.96
N ALA A 19 18.69 -13.16 2.85
CA ALA A 19 18.39 -12.71 4.21
C ALA A 19 17.71 -11.33 4.20
N ALA A 20 18.20 -10.36 3.43
CA ALA A 20 17.59 -9.04 3.31
C ALA A 20 16.18 -9.08 2.70
N ALA A 21 15.95 -9.96 1.72
CA ALA A 21 14.62 -10.15 1.12
C ALA A 21 13.63 -10.78 2.13
N GLN A 22 14.08 -11.67 2.98
CA GLN A 22 13.26 -12.29 4.02
C GLN A 22 12.92 -11.29 5.14
N GLU A 23 13.88 -10.49 5.62
CA GLU A 23 13.65 -9.43 6.60
C GLU A 23 12.65 -8.39 6.09
N GLY A 24 12.76 -7.98 4.83
CA GLY A 24 11.81 -7.06 4.20
C GLY A 24 10.40 -7.64 4.09
N GLY A 25 10.27 -8.95 3.79
CA GLY A 25 9.00 -9.66 3.75
C GLY A 25 8.34 -9.73 5.13
N ASP A 26 9.11 -10.05 6.17
CA ASP A 26 8.64 -10.13 7.55
C ASP A 26 8.19 -8.76 8.06
N LEU A 27 8.92 -7.69 7.73
CA LEU A 27 8.56 -6.32 8.12
C LEU A 27 7.27 -5.85 7.45
N GLN A 28 7.12 -6.12 6.17
CA GLN A 28 5.87 -5.83 5.46
C GLN A 28 4.68 -6.57 6.06
N ALA A 29 4.86 -7.84 6.43
CA ALA A 29 3.83 -8.64 7.08
C ALA A 29 3.43 -8.06 8.46
N GLN A 30 4.38 -7.59 9.27
CA GLN A 30 4.11 -6.94 10.55
C GLN A 30 3.29 -5.65 10.37
N ILE A 31 3.67 -4.79 9.41
CA ILE A 31 2.94 -3.55 9.11
C ILE A 31 1.50 -3.86 8.69
N LEU A 32 1.32 -4.83 7.78
CA LEU A 32 -0.01 -5.21 7.30
C LEU A 32 -0.87 -5.82 8.40
N TYR A 33 -0.32 -6.72 9.21
CA TYR A 33 -1.05 -7.35 10.31
C TYR A 33 -1.53 -6.31 11.32
N ALA A 34 -0.65 -5.41 11.77
CA ALA A 34 -1.01 -4.34 12.69
C ALA A 34 -2.10 -3.41 12.11
N TYR A 35 -2.02 -3.07 10.82
CA TYR A 35 -3.05 -2.30 10.13
C TYR A 35 -4.38 -3.05 10.04
N GLN A 36 -4.37 -4.30 9.61
CA GLN A 36 -5.56 -5.12 9.40
C GLN A 36 -6.26 -5.46 10.72
N THR A 37 -5.51 -5.64 11.80
CA THR A 37 -6.05 -5.82 13.15
C THR A 37 -6.42 -4.50 13.85
N GLU A 38 -6.29 -3.36 13.17
CA GLU A 38 -6.53 -2.03 13.73
C GLU A 38 -5.72 -1.73 15.01
N ASP A 39 -4.52 -2.29 15.10
CA ASP A 39 -3.61 -2.05 16.22
C ASP A 39 -2.76 -0.80 15.99
N LEU A 40 -3.32 0.36 16.36
CA LEU A 40 -2.63 1.64 16.25
C LEU A 40 -1.38 1.73 17.13
N GLY A 41 -1.37 1.02 18.25
CA GLY A 41 -0.21 0.98 19.16
C GLY A 41 0.98 0.29 18.51
N GLU A 42 0.76 -0.90 17.94
CA GLU A 42 1.79 -1.65 17.25
C GLU A 42 2.29 -0.92 15.98
N LEU A 43 1.39 -0.32 15.19
CA LEU A 43 1.82 0.54 14.07
C LEU A 43 2.70 1.71 14.53
N GLY A 44 2.34 2.37 15.63
CA GLY A 44 3.16 3.44 16.21
C GLY A 44 4.54 2.97 16.66
N ASN A 45 4.62 1.78 17.27
CA ASN A 45 5.89 1.16 17.65
C ASN A 45 6.75 0.84 16.44
N LEU A 46 6.16 0.30 15.37
CA LEU A 46 6.84 0.02 14.10
C LEU A 46 7.40 1.29 13.47
N VAL A 47 6.60 2.35 13.35
CA VAL A 47 7.04 3.65 12.84
C VAL A 47 8.22 4.20 13.68
N GLN A 48 8.11 4.15 15.00
CA GLN A 48 9.18 4.64 15.88
C GLN A 48 10.47 3.83 15.72
N ARG A 49 10.37 2.49 15.69
CA ARG A 49 11.51 1.59 15.51
C ARG A 49 12.22 1.84 14.19
N LEU A 50 11.48 1.82 13.06
CA LEU A 50 12.04 2.05 11.74
C LEU A 50 12.62 3.46 11.59
N GLY A 51 11.95 4.48 12.16
CA GLY A 51 12.45 5.84 12.17
C GLY A 51 13.77 5.98 12.94
N ASN A 52 13.98 5.21 14.01
CA ASN A 52 15.23 5.17 14.74
C ASN A 52 16.34 4.46 13.93
N GLU A 53 16.00 3.39 13.20
CA GLU A 53 16.94 2.69 12.31
C GLU A 53 17.40 3.60 11.16
N VAL A 54 16.47 4.33 10.54
CA VAL A 54 16.79 5.33 9.50
C VAL A 54 17.73 6.43 10.06
N LYS A 55 17.47 6.94 11.27
CA LYS A 55 18.29 7.98 11.92
C LYS A 55 19.67 7.48 12.32
N ALA A 56 19.83 6.19 12.62
CA ALA A 56 21.13 5.61 12.97
C ALA A 56 22.10 5.59 11.80
N GLY A 57 21.63 5.82 10.56
CA GLY A 57 22.42 5.92 9.34
C GLY A 57 22.56 4.57 8.63
N GLY A 58 22.86 4.65 7.33
CA GLY A 58 22.98 3.46 6.48
C GLY A 58 21.67 2.89 5.95
N ALA A 59 20.55 3.61 6.12
CA ALA A 59 19.27 3.21 5.58
C ALA A 59 19.32 3.16 4.05
N ASP A 60 18.88 2.04 3.49
CA ASP A 60 18.70 1.84 2.06
C ASP A 60 17.28 2.26 1.60
N ALA A 61 17.03 2.21 0.30
CA ALA A 61 15.73 2.52 -0.27
C ALA A 61 14.62 1.62 0.28
N ALA A 62 14.91 0.35 0.58
CA ALA A 62 13.93 -0.60 1.10
C ALA A 62 13.46 -0.21 2.50
N LEU A 63 14.37 0.16 3.41
CA LEU A 63 14.03 0.59 4.77
C LEU A 63 13.20 1.87 4.75
N HIS A 64 13.58 2.86 3.93
CA HIS A 64 12.80 4.07 3.72
C HIS A 64 11.40 3.79 3.16
N TYR A 65 11.27 2.85 2.21
CA TYR A 65 9.99 2.45 1.66
C TYR A 65 9.09 1.78 2.72
N HIS A 66 9.65 0.90 3.55
CA HIS A 66 8.90 0.25 4.62
C HIS A 66 8.44 1.25 5.69
N LEU A 67 9.30 2.21 6.06
CA LEU A 67 8.89 3.28 6.98
C LEU A 67 7.78 4.12 6.38
N ALA A 68 7.90 4.56 5.13
CA ALA A 68 6.85 5.30 4.44
C ALA A 68 5.52 4.53 4.38
N HIS A 69 5.57 3.21 4.14
CA HIS A 69 4.38 2.37 4.14
C HIS A 69 3.78 2.26 5.55
N ALA A 70 4.60 2.13 6.60
CA ALA A 70 4.14 2.13 7.99
C ALA A 70 3.49 3.47 8.37
N ASP A 71 4.09 4.60 8.00
CA ASP A 71 3.54 5.95 8.20
C ASP A 71 2.18 6.10 7.51
N TYR A 72 2.07 5.67 6.26
CA TYR A 72 0.81 5.70 5.51
C TYR A 72 -0.28 4.88 6.20
N ARG A 73 0.02 3.65 6.64
CA ARG A 73 -0.92 2.77 7.34
C ARG A 73 -1.31 3.31 8.71
N PHE A 74 -0.35 3.86 9.44
CA PHE A 74 -0.59 4.54 10.70
C PHE A 74 -1.50 5.77 10.50
N GLY A 75 -1.22 6.59 9.49
CA GLY A 75 -2.04 7.75 9.14
C GLY A 75 -3.49 7.37 8.84
N LEU A 76 -3.74 6.37 7.99
CA LEU A 76 -5.09 5.89 7.68
C LEU A 76 -5.86 5.41 8.92
N LEU A 77 -5.20 4.66 9.81
CA LEU A 77 -5.84 4.16 11.02
C LEU A 77 -6.05 5.26 12.06
N ALA A 78 -5.11 6.20 12.17
CA ALA A 78 -5.22 7.39 13.02
C ALA A 78 -6.37 8.30 12.57
N GLU A 79 -6.54 8.50 11.25
CA GLU A 79 -7.66 9.28 10.68
C GLU A 79 -9.00 8.64 11.05
N GLN A 80 -9.16 7.33 10.86
CA GLN A 80 -10.37 6.60 11.27
C GLN A 80 -10.71 6.77 12.76
N LYS A 81 -9.69 6.84 13.61
CA LYS A 81 -9.81 7.07 15.06
C LYS A 81 -9.83 8.55 15.43
N ARG A 82 -9.93 9.46 14.46
CA ARG A 82 -9.93 10.93 14.64
C ARG A 82 -8.73 11.43 15.46
N ARG A 83 -7.55 10.87 15.23
CA ARG A 83 -6.32 11.26 15.91
C ARG A 83 -5.59 12.35 15.13
N LYS A 84 -5.10 13.38 15.82
CA LYS A 84 -4.32 14.48 15.22
C LYS A 84 -2.99 14.03 14.59
N ALA A 85 -2.55 12.81 14.88
CA ALA A 85 -1.34 12.22 14.33
C ALA A 85 -1.47 11.76 12.86
N ALA A 86 -2.66 11.81 12.26
CA ALA A 86 -2.87 11.33 10.89
C ALA A 86 -2.12 12.15 9.85
N GLU A 87 -2.34 13.48 9.83
CA GLU A 87 -1.70 14.37 8.86
C GLU A 87 -0.16 14.38 8.95
N PRO A 88 0.47 14.48 10.16
CA PRO A 88 1.91 14.33 10.28
C PRO A 88 2.43 13.01 9.69
N ALA A 89 1.77 11.88 9.94
CA ALA A 89 2.20 10.59 9.40
C ALA A 89 2.16 10.54 7.86
N PHE A 90 1.16 11.14 7.23
CA PHE A 90 1.13 11.26 5.77
C PHE A 90 2.23 12.18 5.23
N SER A 91 2.57 13.25 5.94
CA SER A 91 3.70 14.11 5.60
C SER A 91 5.04 13.38 5.74
N ASP A 92 5.23 12.60 6.82
CA ASP A 92 6.40 11.76 7.01
C ASP A 92 6.51 10.70 5.91
N CYS A 93 5.40 10.07 5.50
CA CYS A 93 5.37 9.17 4.35
C CYS A 93 5.93 9.82 3.08
N ILE A 94 5.52 11.05 2.76
CA ILE A 94 6.03 11.78 1.59
C ILE A 94 7.55 11.98 1.69
N ASP A 95 8.04 12.35 2.88
CA ASP A 95 9.45 12.65 3.10
C ASP A 95 10.31 11.39 3.04
N GLN A 96 9.84 10.26 3.59
CA GLN A 96 10.55 8.98 3.50
C GLN A 96 10.64 8.44 2.07
N LEU A 97 9.70 8.77 1.20
CA LEU A 97 9.73 8.33 -0.20
C LEU A 97 10.68 9.17 -1.09
N LYS A 98 11.15 10.34 -0.64
CA LYS A 98 12.13 11.13 -1.39
C LYS A 98 13.44 10.37 -1.62
N PRO A 99 14.16 9.87 -0.58
CA PRO A 99 15.39 9.11 -0.79
C PRO A 99 15.17 7.81 -1.57
N VAL A 100 13.99 7.18 -1.49
CA VAL A 100 13.66 6.02 -2.34
C VAL A 100 13.68 6.41 -3.81
N LEU A 101 13.02 7.52 -4.16
CA LEU A 101 12.92 7.99 -5.53
C LEU A 101 14.24 8.63 -6.05
N ASP A 102 15.08 9.13 -5.16
CA ASP A 102 16.43 9.60 -5.53
C ASP A 102 17.34 8.42 -5.91
N GLN A 103 17.20 7.27 -5.26
CA GLN A 103 17.96 6.06 -5.56
C GLN A 103 17.31 5.26 -6.71
N GLU A 104 15.99 5.18 -6.74
CA GLU A 104 15.19 4.39 -7.68
C GLU A 104 14.10 5.25 -8.33
N ALA A 105 14.48 6.18 -9.19
CA ALA A 105 13.55 7.13 -9.83
C ALA A 105 12.40 6.46 -10.62
N LYS A 106 12.55 5.17 -10.96
CA LYS A 106 11.55 4.37 -11.68
C LYS A 106 10.77 3.39 -10.78
N SER A 107 10.79 3.59 -9.47
CA SER A 107 9.97 2.79 -8.56
C SER A 107 8.50 3.19 -8.65
N ALA A 108 7.73 2.46 -9.47
CA ALA A 108 6.31 2.74 -9.69
C ALA A 108 5.48 2.65 -8.40
N GLU A 109 5.81 1.71 -7.51
CA GLU A 109 5.10 1.55 -6.23
C GLU A 109 5.41 2.70 -5.26
N ALA A 110 6.66 3.18 -5.22
CA ALA A 110 7.03 4.34 -4.41
C ALA A 110 6.32 5.62 -4.90
N LEU A 111 6.26 5.84 -6.22
CA LEU A 111 5.52 6.95 -6.82
C LEU A 111 4.03 6.87 -6.50
N ALA A 112 3.41 5.70 -6.62
CA ALA A 112 2.00 5.51 -6.32
C ALA A 112 1.69 5.71 -4.84
N LEU A 113 2.53 5.20 -3.93
CA LEU A 113 2.39 5.40 -2.49
C LEU A 113 2.57 6.88 -2.12
N GLN A 114 3.56 7.57 -2.71
CA GLN A 114 3.76 9.01 -2.48
C GLN A 114 2.55 9.83 -2.95
N SER A 115 1.96 9.44 -4.10
CA SER A 115 0.70 10.05 -4.57
C SER A 115 -0.42 9.92 -3.55
N ALA A 116 -0.61 8.72 -2.97
CA ALA A 116 -1.63 8.50 -1.96
C ALA A 116 -1.39 9.38 -0.73
N CYS A 117 -0.14 9.49 -0.25
CA CYS A 117 0.20 10.35 0.89
C CYS A 117 -0.06 11.85 0.60
N TYR A 118 0.28 12.35 -0.60
CA TYR A 118 -0.08 13.70 -1.03
C TYR A 118 -1.60 13.93 -1.04
N GLY A 119 -2.37 12.95 -1.52
CA GLY A 119 -3.83 13.00 -1.53
C GLY A 119 -4.43 13.14 -0.13
N GLU A 120 -3.88 12.41 0.85
CA GLU A 120 -4.32 12.46 2.24
C GLU A 120 -3.98 13.81 2.89
N VAL A 121 -2.73 14.30 2.75
CA VAL A 121 -2.33 15.63 3.26
C VAL A 121 -3.19 16.76 2.68
N ALA A 122 -3.58 16.64 1.41
CA ALA A 122 -4.41 17.65 0.73
C ALA A 122 -5.83 17.77 1.32
N LYS A 123 -6.30 16.81 2.12
CA LYS A 123 -7.59 16.90 2.81
C LYS A 123 -7.55 17.91 3.95
N ASP A 124 -6.43 18.00 4.66
CA ASP A 124 -6.27 18.83 5.86
C ASP A 124 -5.65 20.19 5.55
N ARG A 125 -4.76 20.28 4.55
CA ARG A 125 -4.07 21.52 4.17
C ARG A 125 -4.82 22.28 3.06
N HIS A 126 -5.94 22.87 3.38
CA HIS A 126 -6.84 23.51 2.41
C HIS A 126 -6.16 24.60 1.54
N LEU A 127 -5.24 25.37 2.08
CA LEU A 127 -4.52 26.42 1.33
C LEU A 127 -3.56 25.84 0.29
N GLU A 128 -2.98 24.69 0.55
CA GLU A 128 -2.02 23.99 -0.31
C GLU A 128 -2.68 22.88 -1.15
N ALA A 129 -3.96 22.63 -0.94
CA ALA A 129 -4.66 21.46 -1.49
C ALA A 129 -4.56 21.34 -3.01
N VAL A 130 -4.59 22.46 -3.74
CA VAL A 130 -4.48 22.44 -5.21
C VAL A 130 -3.10 21.96 -5.65
N LEU A 131 -2.03 22.44 -5.03
CA LEU A 131 -0.66 22.04 -5.32
C LEU A 131 -0.40 20.59 -4.93
N LEU A 132 -0.84 20.18 -3.73
CA LEU A 132 -0.68 18.82 -3.24
C LEU A 132 -1.41 17.80 -4.13
N ARG A 133 -2.62 18.12 -4.58
CA ARG A 133 -3.37 17.28 -5.54
C ARG A 133 -2.68 17.23 -6.91
N SER A 134 -2.06 18.33 -7.36
CA SER A 134 -1.28 18.32 -8.61
C SER A 134 -0.08 17.37 -8.49
N HIS A 135 0.66 17.42 -7.38
CA HIS A 135 1.75 16.48 -7.11
C HIS A 135 1.25 15.03 -7.04
N ALA A 136 0.14 14.77 -6.37
CA ALA A 136 -0.46 13.45 -6.30
C ALA A 136 -0.75 12.90 -7.72
N GLN A 137 -1.40 13.70 -8.56
CA GLN A 137 -1.75 13.28 -9.92
C GLN A 137 -0.52 13.04 -10.80
N GLU A 138 0.50 13.90 -10.72
CA GLU A 138 1.75 13.74 -11.45
C GLU A 138 2.46 12.43 -11.07
N ARG A 139 2.59 12.15 -9.76
CA ARG A 139 3.20 10.93 -9.25
C ARG A 139 2.44 9.67 -9.69
N LEU A 140 1.13 9.71 -9.61
CA LEU A 140 0.27 8.59 -9.98
C LEU A 140 0.32 8.31 -11.49
N LYS A 141 0.32 9.36 -12.31
CA LYS A 141 0.50 9.26 -13.76
C LYS A 141 1.84 8.62 -14.09
N SER A 142 2.93 9.09 -13.49
CA SER A 142 4.28 8.53 -13.69
C SER A 142 4.34 7.06 -13.25
N ALA A 143 3.72 6.71 -12.12
CA ALA A 143 3.63 5.32 -11.67
C ALA A 143 2.92 4.41 -12.68
N PHE A 144 1.82 4.88 -13.23
CA PHE A 144 1.06 4.13 -14.24
C PHE A 144 1.83 3.98 -15.57
N GLU A 145 2.50 5.04 -16.03
CA GLU A 145 3.33 4.98 -17.24
C GLU A 145 4.48 3.97 -17.11
N LEU A 146 5.08 3.86 -15.91
CA LEU A 146 6.15 2.90 -15.63
C LEU A 146 5.66 1.46 -15.49
N ALA A 147 4.49 1.26 -14.87
CA ALA A 147 3.99 -0.07 -14.55
C ALA A 147 2.45 -0.16 -14.69
N PRO A 148 1.91 -0.11 -15.93
CA PRO A 148 0.46 -0.05 -16.17
C PRO A 148 -0.29 -1.33 -15.79
N ARG A 149 0.41 -2.40 -15.46
CA ARG A 149 -0.14 -3.67 -14.98
C ARG A 149 0.24 -4.00 -13.54
N ASN A 150 0.81 -3.04 -12.81
CA ASN A 150 1.07 -3.25 -11.38
C ASN A 150 -0.25 -3.11 -10.60
N PRO A 151 -0.71 -4.17 -9.88
CA PRO A 151 -2.00 -4.15 -9.20
C PRO A 151 -2.07 -3.09 -8.09
N ARG A 152 -0.95 -2.75 -7.43
CA ARG A 152 -0.92 -1.71 -6.38
C ARG A 152 -1.09 -0.32 -6.97
N VAL A 153 -0.44 -0.06 -8.11
CA VAL A 153 -0.62 1.20 -8.85
C VAL A 153 -2.08 1.36 -9.27
N LEU A 154 -2.68 0.35 -9.88
CA LEU A 154 -4.08 0.37 -10.29
C LEU A 154 -5.05 0.51 -9.12
N TYR A 155 -4.77 -0.17 -8.00
CA TYR A 155 -5.57 -0.03 -6.79
C TYR A 155 -5.58 1.42 -6.29
N LEU A 156 -4.40 2.05 -6.15
CA LEU A 156 -4.31 3.43 -5.68
C LEU A 156 -4.92 4.42 -6.68
N MET A 157 -4.80 4.17 -8.01
CA MET A 157 -5.49 4.96 -9.03
C MET A 157 -7.01 4.90 -8.88
N ALA A 158 -7.55 3.72 -8.69
CA ALA A 158 -8.99 3.55 -8.48
C ALA A 158 -9.45 4.27 -7.20
N MET A 159 -8.70 4.18 -6.11
CA MET A 159 -9.03 4.84 -4.84
C MET A 159 -8.98 6.37 -4.96
N ASP A 160 -7.98 6.93 -5.64
CA ASP A 160 -7.89 8.37 -5.91
C ASP A 160 -9.06 8.85 -6.79
N GLU A 161 -9.42 8.11 -7.84
CA GLU A 161 -10.54 8.47 -8.72
C GLU A 161 -11.89 8.34 -7.99
N PHE A 162 -12.10 7.33 -7.12
CA PHE A 162 -13.28 7.26 -6.27
C PHE A 162 -13.41 8.44 -5.32
N ALA A 163 -12.31 8.87 -4.71
CA ALA A 163 -12.31 10.01 -3.78
C ALA A 163 -12.71 11.33 -4.47
N ARG A 164 -12.44 11.46 -5.77
CA ARG A 164 -12.71 12.68 -6.56
C ARG A 164 -14.00 12.62 -7.37
N SER A 165 -14.56 11.44 -7.61
CA SER A 165 -15.73 11.23 -8.47
C SER A 165 -17.04 11.27 -7.68
N LYS A 166 -18.11 11.68 -8.38
CA LYS A 166 -19.46 11.51 -7.85
C LYS A 166 -19.92 10.06 -8.03
N PRO A 167 -20.71 9.51 -7.11
CA PRO A 167 -21.30 8.19 -7.28
C PRO A 167 -22.01 8.05 -8.64
N ASN A 168 -21.78 6.93 -9.31
CA ASN A 168 -22.38 6.59 -10.61
C ASN A 168 -21.97 7.50 -11.79
N SER A 169 -21.04 8.43 -11.61
CA SER A 169 -20.50 9.22 -12.74
C SER A 169 -19.63 8.33 -13.66
N PRO A 170 -19.34 8.77 -14.90
CA PRO A 170 -18.42 8.06 -15.79
C PRO A 170 -17.03 7.84 -15.15
N GLU A 171 -16.54 8.79 -14.35
CA GLU A 171 -15.30 8.68 -13.59
C GLU A 171 -15.38 7.54 -12.56
N ASN A 172 -16.47 7.49 -11.78
CA ASN A 172 -16.70 6.43 -10.81
C ASN A 172 -16.81 5.04 -11.45
N GLN A 173 -17.38 4.96 -12.67
CA GLN A 173 -17.42 3.72 -13.44
C GLN A 173 -16.03 3.29 -13.92
N ARG A 174 -15.20 4.24 -14.38
CA ARG A 174 -13.79 3.95 -14.75
C ARG A 174 -12.99 3.49 -13.54
N ALA A 175 -13.11 4.18 -12.39
CA ALA A 175 -12.48 3.77 -11.15
C ALA A 175 -12.85 2.32 -10.76
N PHE A 176 -14.13 1.97 -10.92
CA PHE A 176 -14.60 0.61 -10.65
C PHE A 176 -13.97 -0.42 -11.60
N ALA A 177 -13.89 -0.13 -12.90
CA ALA A 177 -13.23 -1.01 -13.86
C ALA A 177 -11.74 -1.16 -13.57
N THR A 178 -11.06 -0.07 -13.21
CA THR A 178 -9.64 -0.10 -12.79
C THR A 178 -9.43 -0.94 -11.53
N LEU A 179 -10.33 -0.83 -10.56
CA LEU A 179 -10.28 -1.65 -9.34
C LEU A 179 -10.50 -3.14 -9.63
N GLN A 180 -11.43 -3.47 -10.55
CA GLN A 180 -11.62 -4.85 -11.00
C GLN A 180 -10.36 -5.41 -11.66
N GLN A 181 -9.70 -4.61 -12.50
CA GLN A 181 -8.44 -5.00 -13.13
C GLN A 181 -7.33 -5.22 -12.08
N ALA A 182 -7.22 -4.34 -11.08
CA ALA A 182 -6.29 -4.52 -9.98
C ALA A 182 -6.53 -5.84 -9.23
N ALA A 183 -7.78 -6.14 -8.90
CA ALA A 183 -8.17 -7.38 -8.23
C ALA A 183 -7.78 -8.63 -9.04
N GLN A 184 -8.03 -8.63 -10.35
CA GLN A 184 -7.64 -9.73 -11.23
C GLN A 184 -6.11 -9.92 -11.31
N LEU A 185 -5.35 -8.82 -11.34
CA LEU A 185 -3.89 -8.88 -11.36
C LEU A 185 -3.31 -9.35 -10.02
N PHE A 186 -3.93 -9.03 -8.90
CA PHE A 186 -3.59 -9.60 -7.60
C PHE A 186 -3.83 -11.12 -7.58
N GLU A 187 -4.95 -11.60 -8.09
CA GLU A 187 -5.22 -13.06 -8.21
C GLU A 187 -4.15 -13.77 -9.05
N GLN A 188 -3.78 -13.20 -10.18
CA GLN A 188 -2.76 -13.77 -11.07
C GLN A 188 -1.37 -13.79 -10.42
N SER A 189 -0.98 -12.73 -9.69
CA SER A 189 0.31 -12.67 -9.02
C SER A 189 0.40 -13.60 -7.81
N SER A 190 -0.69 -13.81 -7.09
CA SER A 190 -0.74 -14.74 -5.95
C SER A 190 -0.61 -16.21 -6.37
N ALA A 191 -1.07 -16.55 -7.57
CA ALA A 191 -0.93 -17.90 -8.10
C ALA A 191 0.53 -18.28 -8.44
N THR A 192 1.40 -17.28 -8.62
CA THR A 192 2.81 -17.47 -9.02
C THR A 192 3.81 -17.23 -7.88
N ARG A 193 3.37 -16.65 -6.75
CA ARG A 193 4.22 -16.31 -5.60
C ARG A 193 3.67 -16.95 -4.33
N THR A 194 4.51 -17.72 -3.66
CA THR A 194 4.21 -18.38 -2.37
C THR A 194 4.64 -17.56 -1.16
N ASP A 195 5.35 -16.47 -1.39
CA ASP A 195 5.82 -15.54 -0.39
C ASP A 195 4.75 -14.48 -0.06
N VAL A 196 4.78 -13.98 1.15
CA VAL A 196 3.87 -13.08 1.87
C VAL A 196 2.95 -12.24 0.97
N PRO A 197 1.61 -12.23 1.23
CA PRO A 197 0.68 -11.37 0.50
C PRO A 197 1.15 -9.92 0.58
N GLY A 198 1.51 -9.35 -0.55
CA GLY A 198 1.90 -7.94 -0.60
C GLY A 198 0.71 -7.05 -0.23
N TRP A 199 0.99 -5.84 0.26
CA TRP A 199 -0.05 -4.86 0.56
C TRP A 199 -0.93 -4.54 -0.66
N GLY A 200 -2.16 -4.15 -0.40
CA GLY A 200 -3.13 -3.78 -1.43
C GLY A 200 -4.06 -4.92 -1.88
N HIS A 201 -3.69 -6.19 -1.69
CA HIS A 201 -4.48 -7.32 -2.17
C HIS A 201 -5.82 -7.46 -1.43
N ALA A 202 -5.78 -7.64 -0.12
CA ALA A 202 -6.99 -7.73 0.70
C ALA A 202 -7.81 -6.45 0.67
N GLU A 203 -7.14 -5.29 0.65
CA GLU A 203 -7.76 -3.98 0.58
C GLU A 203 -8.48 -3.74 -0.76
N ALA A 204 -7.90 -4.18 -1.88
CA ALA A 204 -8.55 -4.08 -3.20
C ALA A 204 -9.84 -4.92 -3.25
N TYR A 205 -9.81 -6.12 -2.67
CA TYR A 205 -11.00 -6.97 -2.58
C TYR A 205 -12.07 -6.36 -1.69
N LEU A 206 -11.70 -5.83 -0.53
CA LEU A 206 -12.63 -5.12 0.35
C LEU A 206 -13.24 -3.91 -0.36
N ALA A 207 -12.42 -3.07 -1.01
CA ALA A 207 -12.88 -1.90 -1.73
C ALA A 207 -13.86 -2.28 -2.85
N LEU A 208 -13.58 -3.35 -3.61
CA LEU A 208 -14.48 -3.85 -4.64
C LEU A 208 -15.82 -4.31 -4.06
N GLY A 209 -15.79 -5.04 -2.96
CA GLY A 209 -17.00 -5.44 -2.25
C GLY A 209 -17.83 -4.25 -1.76
N MET A 210 -17.19 -3.23 -1.19
CA MET A 210 -17.87 -2.01 -0.75
C MET A 210 -18.51 -1.24 -1.92
N GLN A 211 -17.81 -1.17 -3.08
CA GLN A 211 -18.36 -0.53 -4.28
C GLN A 211 -19.56 -1.29 -4.86
N LEU A 212 -19.56 -2.62 -4.81
CA LEU A 212 -20.70 -3.45 -5.23
C LEU A 212 -21.89 -3.28 -4.26
N ALA A 213 -21.64 -3.25 -2.95
CA ALA A 213 -22.68 -2.98 -1.96
C ALA A 213 -23.35 -1.61 -2.18
N ALA A 214 -22.55 -0.58 -2.48
CA ALA A 214 -23.05 0.76 -2.79
C ALA A 214 -23.90 0.80 -4.08
N ARG A 215 -23.67 -0.13 -5.01
CA ARG A 215 -24.45 -0.31 -6.25
C ARG A 215 -25.67 -1.24 -6.08
N GLY A 216 -25.88 -1.81 -4.89
CA GLY A 216 -26.97 -2.71 -4.60
C GLY A 216 -26.69 -4.18 -4.93
N ASP A 217 -25.53 -4.52 -5.46
CA ASP A 217 -25.11 -5.92 -5.65
C ASP A 217 -24.58 -6.51 -4.35
N LEU A 218 -25.49 -6.93 -3.46
CA LEU A 218 -25.11 -7.46 -2.15
C LEU A 218 -24.46 -8.83 -2.23
N LEU A 219 -24.81 -9.66 -3.23
CA LEU A 219 -24.19 -10.96 -3.43
C LEU A 219 -22.75 -10.83 -3.92
N GLY A 220 -22.53 -10.02 -4.92
CA GLY A 220 -21.19 -9.71 -5.41
C GLY A 220 -20.33 -9.04 -4.33
N ALA A 221 -20.90 -8.12 -3.55
CA ALA A 221 -20.25 -7.49 -2.42
C ALA A 221 -19.76 -8.52 -1.39
N ARG A 222 -20.63 -9.42 -0.98
CA ARG A 222 -20.30 -10.50 -0.03
C ARG A 222 -19.15 -11.35 -0.56
N ASN A 223 -19.23 -11.82 -1.79
CA ASN A 223 -18.21 -12.66 -2.41
C ASN A 223 -16.81 -12.01 -2.37
N TRP A 224 -16.72 -10.71 -2.71
CA TRP A 224 -15.45 -10.01 -2.69
C TRP A 224 -14.93 -9.72 -1.29
N ILE A 225 -15.80 -9.43 -0.32
CA ILE A 225 -15.39 -9.26 1.08
C ILE A 225 -14.91 -10.59 1.68
N GLU A 226 -15.57 -11.71 1.36
CA GLU A 226 -15.11 -13.05 1.76
C GLU A 226 -13.73 -13.37 1.13
N LYS A 227 -13.48 -13.01 -0.14
CA LYS A 227 -12.15 -13.11 -0.74
C LYS A 227 -11.09 -12.27 0.00
N SER A 228 -11.46 -11.05 0.45
CA SER A 228 -10.58 -10.24 1.29
C SER A 228 -10.18 -10.97 2.57
N LEU A 229 -11.14 -11.64 3.22
CA LEU A 229 -10.91 -12.42 4.44
C LEU A 229 -10.16 -13.75 4.20
N ILE A 230 -10.20 -14.31 3.00
CA ILE A 230 -9.34 -15.45 2.63
C ILE A 230 -7.87 -15.01 2.59
N VAL A 231 -7.60 -13.82 2.04
CA VAL A 231 -6.23 -13.25 1.98
C VAL A 231 -5.76 -12.77 3.36
N ALA A 232 -6.65 -12.17 4.14
CA ALA A 232 -6.35 -11.59 5.45
C ALA A 232 -7.49 -11.90 6.44
N PRO A 233 -7.46 -13.07 7.12
CA PRO A 233 -8.54 -13.52 8.01
C PRO A 233 -8.84 -12.54 9.16
N ASP A 234 -7.81 -11.87 9.67
CA ASP A 234 -7.91 -10.92 10.78
C ASP A 234 -8.22 -9.48 10.37
N TYR A 235 -8.58 -9.24 9.09
CA TYR A 235 -8.86 -7.91 8.59
C TYR A 235 -10.17 -7.37 9.14
N LYS A 236 -10.10 -6.62 10.24
CA LYS A 236 -11.26 -6.10 10.99
C LYS A 236 -12.23 -5.26 10.13
N ALA A 237 -11.70 -4.45 9.21
CA ALA A 237 -12.55 -3.66 8.33
C ALA A 237 -13.41 -4.56 7.43
N ALA A 238 -12.85 -5.65 6.88
CA ALA A 238 -13.59 -6.61 6.07
C ALA A 238 -14.61 -7.39 6.91
N GLN A 239 -14.23 -7.81 8.11
CA GLN A 239 -15.17 -8.48 9.06
C GLN A 239 -16.36 -7.58 9.39
N LYS A 240 -16.13 -6.30 9.68
CA LYS A 240 -17.21 -5.32 9.95
C LYS A 240 -18.14 -5.14 8.74
N GLN A 241 -17.56 -5.01 7.53
CA GLN A 241 -18.36 -4.85 6.31
C GLN A 241 -19.19 -6.10 6.01
N LEU A 242 -18.62 -7.30 6.20
CA LEU A 242 -19.38 -8.55 6.04
C LEU A 242 -20.54 -8.64 7.03
N ALA A 243 -20.31 -8.31 8.30
CA ALA A 243 -21.36 -8.30 9.32
C ALA A 243 -22.50 -7.31 8.99
N MET A 244 -22.18 -6.12 8.45
CA MET A 244 -23.20 -5.16 8.02
C MET A 244 -24.03 -5.63 6.83
N LEU A 245 -23.47 -6.44 5.93
CA LEU A 245 -24.23 -7.02 4.81
C LEU A 245 -25.21 -8.11 5.27
N VAL A 246 -24.88 -8.86 6.31
CA VAL A 246 -25.75 -9.94 6.84
C VAL A 246 -26.96 -9.38 7.59
N GLN A 247 -26.87 -8.14 8.08
CA GLN A 247 -27.94 -7.47 8.82
C GLN A 247 -28.96 -6.72 7.92
N ARG A 248 -28.71 -6.68 6.62
CA ARG A 248 -29.60 -6.06 5.61
C ARG A 248 -30.47 -7.09 4.92
#